data_9f0b96af7415bb3147dd62eb9d73066e
#
_entry.id   9f0b96af7415bb3147dd62eb9d73066e
#
_cell.length_a   1.000
_cell.length_b   1.000
_cell.length_c   1.000
_cell.angle_alpha   90.00
_cell.angle_beta   90.00
_cell.angle_gamma   90.00
#
_symmetry.space_group_name_H-M   'P 1'
#
loop_
_entity.id
_entity.type
_entity.pdbx_description
1 polymer ?
#
loop_
_entity_poly.entity_id
_entity_poly.type
_entity_poly.pdbx_seq_one_letter_code
_entity_poly.pdbx_strand_id
1 'polypeptide(L)'
;KNVLTVSVIDSYGANQEAAEAAVEKELGIDEDPYQIVTVDESLRTDGQSGALEAYSQISFTTKVAAQSLDIVVGPEEFIDEFENKDEYFADLTQLLPEDVYAAFGDQIDQYSITLDSRELEEELETTYEPVKISVLVNTENRENVIKWLTALSEK
;
A
#
# COMPACT_ATOMS: atom_id res chain seq x y z
N LYS A 1 -5.63 10.75 -15.54
CA LYS A 1 -6.50 9.92 -14.73
C LYS A 1 -5.68 9.17 -13.68
N ASN A 2 -6.14 9.24 -12.45
CA ASN A 2 -5.52 8.47 -11.37
C ASN A 2 -5.87 7.00 -11.52
N VAL A 3 -4.85 6.14 -11.61
CA VAL A 3 -5.05 4.70 -11.85
C VAL A 3 -4.65 3.83 -10.67
N LEU A 4 -4.07 4.43 -9.63
CA LEU A 4 -3.70 3.73 -8.39
C LEU A 4 -3.41 4.77 -7.31
N THR A 5 -3.91 4.53 -6.10
CA THR A 5 -3.58 5.34 -4.93
C THR A 5 -2.98 4.44 -3.85
N VAL A 6 -1.75 4.74 -3.46
CA VAL A 6 -1.03 4.05 -2.39
C VAL A 6 -0.92 5.01 -1.22
N SER A 7 -1.49 4.63 -0.08
CA SER A 7 -1.37 5.41 1.15
C SER A 7 -0.19 4.88 1.95
N VAL A 8 0.79 5.72 2.22
CA VAL A 8 2.00 5.34 2.98
C VAL A 8 1.92 6.00 4.35
N ILE A 9 1.67 5.19 5.37
CA ILE A 9 1.51 5.68 6.74
C ILE A 9 2.87 6.08 7.30
N ASP A 10 2.91 7.23 7.98
CA ASP A 10 4.12 7.78 8.61
C ASP A 10 5.28 7.99 7.63
N SER A 11 4.98 8.26 6.35
CA SER A 11 6.01 8.67 5.40
C SER A 11 6.58 10.03 5.82
N TYR A 12 7.89 10.22 5.67
CA TYR A 12 8.48 11.53 5.99
C TYR A 12 8.33 12.55 4.85
N GLY A 13 7.78 12.15 3.72
CA GLY A 13 7.22 13.04 2.70
C GLY A 13 8.18 14.03 2.07
N ALA A 14 9.46 13.69 1.92
CA ALA A 14 10.42 14.61 1.35
C ALA A 14 10.24 14.80 -0.15
N ASN A 15 9.79 13.77 -0.87
CA ASN A 15 9.64 13.83 -2.32
C ASN A 15 8.53 12.90 -2.82
N GLN A 16 7.29 13.34 -2.64
CA GLN A 16 6.11 12.60 -3.08
C GLN A 16 6.14 12.28 -4.58
N GLU A 17 6.57 13.22 -5.39
CA GLU A 17 6.63 13.03 -6.84
C GLU A 17 7.58 11.90 -7.24
N ALA A 18 8.70 11.76 -6.55
CA ALA A 18 9.63 10.68 -6.81
C ALA A 18 9.02 9.32 -6.44
N ALA A 19 8.29 9.25 -5.33
CA ALA A 19 7.58 8.02 -4.94
C ALA A 19 6.54 7.63 -5.98
N GLU A 20 5.78 8.61 -6.45
CA GLU A 20 4.76 8.38 -7.49
C GLU A 20 5.42 7.90 -8.78
N ALA A 21 6.52 8.54 -9.19
CA ALA A 21 7.24 8.15 -10.40
C ALA A 21 7.79 6.72 -10.31
N ALA A 22 8.27 6.30 -9.14
CA ALA A 22 8.77 4.95 -8.94
C ALA A 22 7.68 3.91 -9.14
N VAL A 23 6.49 4.15 -8.58
CA VAL A 23 5.36 3.23 -8.76
C VAL A 23 4.88 3.22 -10.21
N GLU A 24 4.80 4.38 -10.84
CA GLU A 24 4.41 4.49 -12.26
C GLU A 24 5.35 3.69 -13.15
N LYS A 25 6.63 3.75 -12.87
CA LYS A 25 7.63 2.98 -13.62
C LYS A 25 7.41 1.47 -13.46
N GLU A 26 7.13 1.03 -12.25
CA GLU A 26 6.86 -0.38 -11.98
C GLU A 26 5.58 -0.86 -12.66
N LEU A 27 4.60 0.03 -12.85
CA LEU A 27 3.38 -0.28 -13.59
C LEU A 27 3.57 -0.20 -15.11
N GLY A 28 4.70 0.35 -15.57
CA GLY A 28 4.95 0.52 -17.00
C GLY A 28 4.18 1.67 -17.63
N ILE A 29 3.77 2.66 -16.84
CA ILE A 29 2.99 3.81 -17.32
C ILE A 29 3.73 5.14 -17.21
N ASP A 30 5.01 5.11 -16.86
CA ASP A 30 5.83 6.30 -16.61
C ASP A 30 5.94 7.24 -17.82
N GLU A 31 5.68 6.75 -19.01
CA GLU A 31 5.71 7.57 -20.24
C GLU A 31 4.32 7.97 -20.71
N ASP A 32 3.25 7.57 -20.01
CA ASP A 32 1.88 7.89 -20.38
C ASP A 32 1.37 9.06 -19.54
N PRO A 33 1.21 10.27 -20.15
CA PRO A 33 0.79 11.44 -19.37
C PRO A 33 -0.68 11.39 -18.92
N TYR A 34 -1.45 10.45 -19.43
CA TYR A 34 -2.88 10.33 -19.10
C TYR A 34 -3.14 9.39 -17.93
N GLN A 35 -2.13 8.68 -17.46
CA GLN A 35 -2.24 7.78 -16.32
C GLN A 35 -1.28 8.21 -15.23
N ILE A 36 -1.80 8.43 -14.03
CA ILE A 36 -0.99 8.85 -12.90
C ILE A 36 -1.24 7.97 -11.68
N VAL A 37 -0.23 7.87 -10.84
CA VAL A 37 -0.32 7.25 -9.52
C VAL A 37 -0.32 8.37 -8.48
N THR A 38 -1.11 8.19 -7.43
CA THR A 38 -1.07 9.07 -6.27
C THR A 38 -0.48 8.30 -5.10
N VAL A 39 0.54 8.87 -4.46
CA VAL A 39 1.05 8.37 -3.18
C VAL A 39 0.56 9.36 -2.11
N ASP A 40 -0.31 8.85 -1.23
CA ASP A 40 -0.87 9.66 -0.13
C ASP A 40 0.04 9.51 1.10
N GLU A 41 0.63 10.60 1.54
CA GLU A 41 1.58 10.62 2.65
C GLU A 41 1.00 11.34 3.88
N SER A 42 -0.33 11.49 3.95
CA SER A 42 -0.98 12.31 4.97
C SER A 42 -1.32 11.58 6.26
N LEU A 43 -1.36 10.25 6.25
CA LEU A 43 -1.83 9.48 7.41
C LEU A 43 -0.70 9.23 8.42
N ARG A 44 -1.04 9.39 9.71
CA ARG A 44 -0.07 9.28 10.81
C ARG A 44 -0.59 8.36 11.91
N THR A 45 0.28 7.53 12.46
CA THR A 45 -0.03 6.79 13.68
C THR A 45 0.19 7.70 14.90
N ASP A 46 -0.26 7.21 16.06
CA ASP A 46 -0.05 7.90 17.33
C ASP A 46 1.40 7.76 17.85
N GLY A 47 2.22 6.98 17.15
CA GLY A 47 3.61 6.77 17.53
C GLY A 47 3.82 5.82 18.73
N GLN A 48 2.76 5.20 19.24
CA GLN A 48 2.81 4.34 20.43
C GLN A 48 2.18 2.97 20.22
N SER A 49 0.89 2.93 19.89
CA SER A 49 0.13 1.68 19.80
C SER A 49 0.02 1.11 18.39
N GLY A 50 0.50 1.85 17.39
CA GLY A 50 0.32 1.48 16.00
C GLY A 50 -1.00 1.94 15.41
N ALA A 51 -1.93 2.44 16.23
CA ALA A 51 -3.20 2.97 15.75
C ALA A 51 -3.00 4.34 15.09
N LEU A 52 -3.86 4.68 14.15
CA LEU A 52 -3.85 6.00 13.55
C LEU A 52 -4.23 7.04 14.61
N GLU A 53 -3.60 8.22 14.55
CA GLU A 53 -4.03 9.32 15.39
C GLU A 53 -5.44 9.76 14.94
N ALA A 54 -6.18 10.46 15.82
CA ALA A 54 -7.63 10.69 15.65
C ALA A 54 -7.98 11.31 14.30
N TYR A 55 -7.23 12.31 13.85
CA TYR A 55 -7.51 13.00 12.60
C TYR A 55 -7.26 12.07 11.40
N SER A 56 -6.19 11.29 11.43
CA SER A 56 -5.87 10.34 10.38
C SER A 56 -6.88 9.19 10.32
N GLN A 57 -7.42 8.78 11.48
CA GLN A 57 -8.46 7.75 11.50
C GLN A 57 -9.71 8.21 10.75
N ILE A 58 -10.14 9.45 10.97
CA ILE A 58 -11.28 10.03 10.27
C ILE A 58 -10.98 10.12 8.77
N SER A 59 -9.80 10.61 8.41
CA SER A 59 -9.37 10.72 7.01
C SER A 59 -9.34 9.36 6.31
N PHE A 60 -8.77 8.37 6.97
CA PHE A 60 -8.69 7.00 6.42
C PHE A 60 -10.08 6.44 6.16
N THR A 61 -10.96 6.50 7.15
CA THR A 61 -12.33 5.99 7.03
C THR A 61 -13.08 6.67 5.88
N THR A 62 -12.94 8.00 5.77
CA THR A 62 -13.58 8.77 4.71
C THR A 62 -13.07 8.36 3.33
N LYS A 63 -11.74 8.21 3.19
CA LYS A 63 -11.11 7.83 1.92
C LYS A 63 -11.49 6.41 1.51
N VAL A 64 -11.57 5.49 2.47
CA VAL A 64 -12.01 4.12 2.18
C VAL A 64 -13.46 4.12 1.70
N ALA A 65 -14.34 4.84 2.39
CA ALA A 65 -15.76 4.93 1.99
C ALA A 65 -15.92 5.54 0.59
N ALA A 66 -15.05 6.47 0.23
CA ALA A 66 -15.07 7.11 -1.09
C ALA A 66 -14.37 6.27 -2.17
N GLN A 67 -13.85 5.12 -1.84
CA GLN A 67 -13.08 4.24 -2.76
C GLN A 67 -11.87 4.97 -3.37
N SER A 68 -11.24 5.85 -2.60
CA SER A 68 -10.11 6.65 -3.07
C SER A 68 -8.75 6.11 -2.64
N LEU A 69 -8.72 4.98 -1.93
CA LEU A 69 -7.47 4.28 -1.58
C LEU A 69 -7.51 2.87 -2.14
N ASP A 70 -6.38 2.43 -2.67
CA ASP A 70 -6.26 1.08 -3.21
C ASP A 70 -5.35 0.21 -2.35
N ILE A 71 -4.23 0.77 -1.90
CA ILE A 71 -3.20 0.05 -1.15
C ILE A 71 -2.81 0.89 0.06
N VAL A 72 -2.60 0.21 1.19
CA VAL A 72 -2.05 0.83 2.40
C VAL A 72 -0.72 0.18 2.71
N VAL A 73 0.29 1.02 2.92
CA VAL A 73 1.62 0.61 3.38
C VAL A 73 1.80 1.19 4.78
N GLY A 74 2.16 0.37 5.72
CA GLY A 74 2.31 0.83 7.10
C GLY A 74 3.27 -0.02 7.91
N PRO A 75 3.53 0.41 9.16
CA PRO A 75 4.32 -0.42 10.09
C PRO A 75 3.53 -1.67 10.49
N GLU A 76 4.26 -2.69 10.92
CA GLU A 76 3.64 -3.96 11.29
C GLU A 76 2.51 -3.78 12.30
N GLU A 77 2.72 -2.97 13.31
CA GLU A 77 1.74 -2.77 14.38
C GLU A 77 0.41 -2.26 13.86
N PHE A 78 0.44 -1.35 12.88
CA PHE A 78 -0.78 -0.82 12.30
C PHE A 78 -1.61 -1.92 11.64
N ILE A 79 -0.97 -2.73 10.82
CA ILE A 79 -1.67 -3.78 10.07
C ILE A 79 -2.07 -4.93 11.01
N ASP A 80 -1.16 -5.37 11.87
CA ASP A 80 -1.40 -6.52 12.75
C ASP A 80 -2.51 -6.25 13.76
N GLU A 81 -2.57 -5.03 14.29
CA GLU A 81 -3.56 -4.65 15.29
C GLU A 81 -4.86 -4.14 14.67
N PHE A 82 -4.95 -4.07 13.35
CA PHE A 82 -6.13 -3.56 12.68
C PHE A 82 -7.33 -4.47 12.93
N GLU A 83 -8.43 -3.88 13.39
CA GLU A 83 -9.67 -4.61 13.66
C GLU A 83 -10.46 -4.80 12.36
N ASN A 84 -11.14 -5.95 12.24
CA ASN A 84 -12.01 -6.25 11.10
C ASN A 84 -11.27 -6.27 9.78
N LYS A 85 -10.12 -6.96 9.73
CA LYS A 85 -9.31 -7.04 8.50
C LYS A 85 -10.11 -7.53 7.30
N ASP A 86 -11.00 -8.49 7.51
CA ASP A 86 -11.82 -9.07 6.44
C ASP A 86 -12.83 -8.08 5.85
N GLU A 87 -13.21 -7.06 6.61
CA GLU A 87 -14.12 -6.02 6.13
C GLU A 87 -13.41 -4.94 5.33
N TYR A 88 -12.13 -4.68 5.65
CA TYR A 88 -11.36 -3.58 5.05
C TYR A 88 -10.38 -4.04 3.99
N PHE A 89 -9.76 -5.20 4.19
CA PHE A 89 -8.65 -5.66 3.34
C PHE A 89 -9.06 -6.85 2.50
N ALA A 90 -8.58 -6.85 1.25
CA ALA A 90 -8.81 -7.95 0.32
C ALA A 90 -8.09 -9.21 0.79
N ASP A 91 -8.71 -10.34 0.56
CA ASP A 91 -8.10 -11.65 0.75
C ASP A 91 -7.12 -11.90 -0.39
N LEU A 92 -5.83 -11.85 -0.08
CA LEU A 92 -4.77 -11.95 -1.09
C LEU A 92 -4.73 -13.32 -1.75
N THR A 93 -5.22 -14.36 -1.07
CA THR A 93 -5.30 -15.71 -1.67
C THR A 93 -6.31 -15.75 -2.80
N GLN A 94 -7.29 -14.84 -2.80
CA GLN A 94 -8.30 -14.74 -3.84
C GLN A 94 -7.93 -13.69 -4.89
N LEU A 95 -7.23 -12.64 -4.46
CA LEU A 95 -6.89 -11.51 -5.33
C LEU A 95 -5.76 -11.84 -6.29
N LEU A 96 -4.68 -12.45 -5.78
CA LEU A 96 -3.46 -12.65 -6.55
C LEU A 96 -3.46 -13.96 -7.32
N PRO A 97 -2.83 -14.00 -8.51
CA PRO A 97 -2.53 -15.27 -9.18
C PRO A 97 -1.71 -16.17 -8.25
N GLU A 98 -1.91 -17.48 -8.37
CA GLU A 98 -1.23 -18.46 -7.50
C GLU A 98 0.29 -18.33 -7.52
N ASP A 99 0.87 -18.11 -8.70
CA ASP A 99 2.31 -17.98 -8.85
C ASP A 99 2.85 -16.71 -8.19
N VAL A 100 2.09 -15.63 -8.21
CA VAL A 100 2.48 -14.38 -7.55
C VAL A 100 2.42 -14.55 -6.03
N TYR A 101 1.33 -15.11 -5.52
CA TYR A 101 1.19 -15.40 -4.09
C TYR A 101 2.35 -16.30 -3.61
N ALA A 102 2.63 -17.36 -4.35
CA ALA A 102 3.69 -18.31 -4.00
C ALA A 102 5.08 -17.66 -4.04
N ALA A 103 5.29 -16.71 -4.94
CA ALA A 103 6.59 -16.03 -5.07
C ALA A 103 6.98 -15.25 -3.81
N PHE A 104 6.01 -14.77 -3.05
CA PHE A 104 6.30 -14.08 -1.79
C PHE A 104 6.72 -15.04 -0.66
N GLY A 105 6.43 -16.32 -0.79
CA GLY A 105 6.83 -17.31 0.21
C GLY A 105 6.24 -17.03 1.58
N ASP A 106 7.09 -16.92 2.59
CA ASP A 106 6.69 -16.65 3.98
C ASP A 106 6.44 -15.15 4.24
N GLN A 107 6.63 -14.30 3.24
CA GLN A 107 6.42 -12.86 3.35
C GLN A 107 4.95 -12.45 3.16
N ILE A 108 4.07 -13.37 2.85
CA ILE A 108 2.66 -13.07 2.58
C ILE A 108 1.75 -13.92 3.45
N ASP A 109 0.66 -13.32 3.93
CA ASP A 109 -0.43 -14.03 4.57
C ASP A 109 -1.74 -13.63 3.90
N GLN A 110 -2.88 -14.00 4.49
CA GLN A 110 -4.19 -13.78 3.87
C GLN A 110 -4.46 -12.30 3.58
N TYR A 111 -4.00 -11.38 4.42
CA TYR A 111 -4.37 -9.97 4.32
C TYR A 111 -3.19 -9.02 4.14
N SER A 112 -1.95 -9.49 4.20
CA SER A 112 -0.82 -8.58 4.10
C SER A 112 0.43 -9.22 3.51
N ILE A 113 1.30 -8.35 2.99
CA ILE A 113 2.63 -8.70 2.52
C ILE A 113 3.61 -7.95 3.41
N THR A 114 4.61 -8.66 3.95
CA THR A 114 5.63 -8.08 4.82
C THR A 114 6.95 -8.09 4.08
N LEU A 115 7.51 -6.91 3.83
CA LEU A 115 8.74 -6.79 3.06
C LEU A 115 9.80 -6.02 3.86
N ASP A 116 10.99 -6.59 3.92
CA ASP A 116 12.17 -5.95 4.48
C ASP A 116 13.07 -5.55 3.31
N SER A 117 12.68 -4.47 2.62
CA SER A 117 13.33 -4.00 1.41
C SER A 117 13.75 -2.55 1.58
N ARG A 118 15.05 -2.32 1.65
CA ARG A 118 15.60 -0.97 1.76
C ARG A 118 15.21 -0.12 0.54
N GLU A 119 15.25 -0.70 -0.65
CA GLU A 119 14.86 0.00 -1.88
C GLU A 119 13.43 0.51 -1.79
N LEU A 120 12.49 -0.34 -1.37
CA LEU A 120 11.09 0.05 -1.24
C LEU A 120 10.91 1.10 -0.16
N GLU A 121 11.60 0.96 0.97
CA GLU A 121 11.52 1.92 2.07
C GLU A 121 12.01 3.30 1.63
N GLU A 122 13.09 3.36 0.87
CA GLU A 122 13.61 4.62 0.34
C GLU A 122 12.65 5.22 -0.68
N GLU A 123 12.09 4.42 -1.57
CA GLU A 123 11.13 4.89 -2.57
C GLU A 123 9.87 5.47 -1.93
N LEU A 124 9.34 4.80 -0.91
CA LEU A 124 8.10 5.21 -0.23
C LEU A 124 8.34 6.14 0.95
N GLU A 125 9.60 6.42 1.26
CA GLU A 125 9.99 7.36 2.30
C GLU A 125 9.51 6.94 3.70
N THR A 126 9.70 5.66 4.02
CA THR A 126 9.39 5.11 5.34
C THR A 126 10.64 4.94 6.19
N THR A 127 10.47 4.99 7.52
CA THR A 127 11.56 4.79 8.48
C THR A 127 11.41 3.51 9.28
N TYR A 128 10.29 2.80 9.12
CA TYR A 128 10.06 1.53 9.82
C TYR A 128 10.45 0.34 8.93
N GLU A 129 10.91 -0.71 9.59
CA GLU A 129 11.27 -1.97 8.95
C GLU A 129 10.70 -3.13 9.77
N PRO A 130 10.06 -4.11 9.14
CA PRO A 130 9.68 -4.15 7.73
C PRO A 130 8.48 -3.25 7.43
N VAL A 131 8.15 -3.11 6.15
CA VAL A 131 6.89 -2.50 5.74
C VAL A 131 5.85 -3.58 5.55
N LYS A 132 4.59 -3.30 5.91
CA LYS A 132 3.46 -4.17 5.60
C LYS A 132 2.53 -3.52 4.61
N ILE A 133 2.05 -4.31 3.67
CA ILE A 133 1.22 -3.85 2.56
C ILE A 133 -0.09 -4.61 2.59
N SER A 134 -1.20 -3.88 2.55
CA SER A 134 -2.54 -4.46 2.44
C SER A 134 -3.32 -3.74 1.35
N VAL A 135 -4.26 -4.45 0.75
CA VAL A 135 -5.10 -3.93 -0.34
C VAL A 135 -6.49 -3.67 0.21
N LEU A 136 -7.07 -2.52 -0.11
CA LEU A 136 -8.44 -2.21 0.30
C LEU A 136 -9.42 -3.09 -0.47
N VAL A 137 -10.38 -3.69 0.25
CA VAL A 137 -11.31 -4.67 -0.30
C VAL A 137 -12.19 -4.08 -1.42
N ASN A 138 -12.42 -2.78 -1.38
CA ASN A 138 -13.29 -2.11 -2.33
C ASN A 138 -12.54 -1.36 -3.44
N THR A 139 -11.28 -1.70 -3.67
CA THR A 139 -10.49 -1.05 -4.72
C THR A 139 -11.16 -1.17 -6.09
N GLU A 140 -11.18 -0.08 -6.83
CA GLU A 140 -11.64 -0.05 -8.21
C GLU A 140 -10.50 -0.22 -9.22
N ASN A 141 -9.25 -0.29 -8.73
CA ASN A 141 -8.05 -0.38 -9.56
C ASN A 141 -7.36 -1.74 -9.41
N ARG A 142 -8.17 -2.79 -9.31
CA ARG A 142 -7.72 -4.15 -9.03
C ARG A 142 -6.59 -4.62 -9.96
N GLU A 143 -6.69 -4.33 -11.24
CA GLU A 143 -5.69 -4.74 -12.22
C GLU A 143 -4.33 -4.11 -11.94
N ASN A 144 -4.30 -2.82 -11.63
CA ASN A 144 -3.05 -2.11 -11.31
C ASN A 144 -2.50 -2.51 -9.95
N VAL A 145 -3.37 -2.83 -8.99
CA VAL A 145 -2.96 -3.40 -7.71
C VAL A 145 -2.18 -4.69 -7.97
N ILE A 146 -2.74 -5.60 -8.76
CA ILE A 146 -2.10 -6.87 -9.07
C ILE A 146 -0.77 -6.66 -9.80
N LYS A 147 -0.73 -5.72 -10.74
CA LYS A 147 0.51 -5.40 -11.47
C LYS A 147 1.62 -4.93 -10.53
N TRP A 148 1.30 -4.03 -9.61
CA TRP A 148 2.33 -3.52 -8.69
C TRP A 148 2.81 -4.60 -7.74
N LEU A 149 1.89 -5.38 -7.17
CA LEU A 149 2.27 -6.48 -6.28
C LEU A 149 3.07 -7.55 -7.02
N THR A 150 2.76 -7.81 -8.29
CA THR A 150 3.53 -8.72 -9.12
C THR A 150 4.96 -8.21 -9.30
N ALA A 151 5.12 -6.91 -9.57
CA ALA A 151 6.45 -6.29 -9.69
C ALA A 151 7.23 -6.45 -8.38
N LEU A 152 6.58 -6.26 -7.22
CA LEU A 152 7.25 -6.45 -5.93
C LEU A 152 7.66 -7.90 -5.71
N SER A 153 6.88 -8.86 -6.19
CA SER A 153 7.18 -10.29 -6.03
C SER A 153 8.42 -10.73 -6.83
N GLU A 154 8.80 -9.96 -7.83
CA GLU A 154 9.92 -10.27 -8.71
C GLU A 154 11.25 -9.71 -8.22
N LYS A 155 11.24 -8.98 -7.12
CA LYS A 155 12.45 -8.35 -6.57
C LYS A 155 13.20 -9.23 -5.57
#